data_0289d8d96959b8a5ddc5631e0dd17174
#
_entry.id   0289d8d96959b8a5ddc5631e0dd17174
#
_cell.length_a   1.000
_cell.length_b   1.000
_cell.length_c   1.000
_cell.angle_alpha   90.00
_cell.angle_beta   90.00
_cell.angle_gamma   90.00
#
_symmetry.space_group_name_H-M   'P 1'
#
loop_
_entity.id
_entity.type
_entity.pdbx_description
1 polymer ?
#
loop_
_entity_poly.entity_id
_entity_poly.type
_entity_poly.pdbx_seq_one_letter_code
_entity_poly.pdbx_strand_id
1 'polypeptide(L)'
;MKNKIRDIIEALAVWVIVFLMTITNVISPLDYIMKDALYQKPRGITSQIKIIGIDERTLEALGPIGTWSRQYYADLLEILNYDEAARPSVIGFDIIFSGNIDEAGDKAFADAAKKSGNIVVASQLIYEEKAENNADGIKKYPIEAIVNPYDGLKEAAIC
;
A
#
# COMPACT_ATOMS: atom_id res chain seq x y z
N MET A 1 -7.83 -12.58 -59.76
CA MET A 1 -6.57 -12.75 -59.01
C MET A 1 -6.09 -11.44 -58.39
N LYS A 2 -6.07 -10.30 -59.10
CA LYS A 2 -5.63 -8.99 -58.54
C LYS A 2 -6.36 -8.56 -57.27
N ASN A 3 -7.66 -8.77 -57.17
CA ASN A 3 -8.43 -8.34 -55.95
C ASN A 3 -8.06 -9.17 -54.72
N LYS A 4 -7.86 -10.49 -54.87
CA LYS A 4 -7.46 -11.35 -53.73
C LYS A 4 -6.09 -10.98 -53.15
N ILE A 5 -5.14 -10.60 -54.00
CA ILE A 5 -3.81 -10.18 -53.58
C ILE A 5 -3.88 -8.84 -52.82
N ARG A 6 -4.69 -7.89 -53.30
CA ARG A 6 -4.93 -6.65 -52.61
C ARG A 6 -5.55 -6.85 -51.22
N ASP A 7 -6.57 -7.70 -51.13
CA ASP A 7 -7.26 -8.02 -49.88
C ASP A 7 -6.30 -8.66 -48.85
N ILE A 8 -5.37 -9.52 -49.31
CA ILE A 8 -4.33 -10.11 -48.45
C ILE A 8 -3.34 -9.06 -47.98
N ILE A 9 -2.91 -8.13 -48.85
CA ILE A 9 -1.99 -7.04 -48.45
C ILE A 9 -2.63 -6.13 -47.45
N GLU A 10 -3.90 -5.75 -47.64
CA GLU A 10 -4.65 -4.92 -46.72
C GLU A 10 -4.81 -5.58 -45.35
N ALA A 11 -5.15 -6.87 -45.31
CA ALA A 11 -5.25 -7.65 -44.08
C ALA A 11 -3.91 -7.74 -43.34
N LEU A 12 -2.81 -7.96 -44.08
CA LEU A 12 -1.47 -8.05 -43.51
C LEU A 12 -1.03 -6.68 -42.94
N ALA A 13 -1.35 -5.57 -43.62
CA ALA A 13 -1.05 -4.22 -43.15
C ALA A 13 -1.78 -3.91 -41.84
N VAL A 14 -3.07 -4.22 -41.76
CA VAL A 14 -3.86 -4.07 -40.51
C VAL A 14 -3.27 -4.92 -39.38
N TRP A 15 -2.90 -6.16 -39.66
CA TRP A 15 -2.31 -7.04 -38.67
C TRP A 15 -0.98 -6.48 -38.13
N VAL A 16 -0.10 -5.96 -39.01
CA VAL A 16 1.17 -5.36 -38.62
C VAL A 16 0.94 -4.11 -37.74
N ILE A 17 -0.03 -3.26 -38.09
CA ILE A 17 -0.38 -2.07 -37.31
C ILE A 17 -0.84 -2.47 -35.90
N VAL A 18 -1.76 -3.42 -35.80
CA VAL A 18 -2.27 -3.90 -34.49
C VAL A 18 -1.14 -4.51 -33.67
N PHE A 19 -0.27 -5.31 -34.30
CA PHE A 19 0.88 -5.91 -33.65
C PHE A 19 1.86 -4.86 -33.11
N LEU A 20 2.18 -3.83 -33.92
CA LEU A 20 3.02 -2.72 -33.47
C LEU A 20 2.37 -1.93 -32.32
N MET A 21 1.07 -1.66 -32.38
CA MET A 21 0.35 -0.98 -31.30
C MET A 21 0.39 -1.78 -29.99
N THR A 22 0.35 -3.10 -30.07
CA THR A 22 0.40 -3.98 -28.90
C THR A 22 1.80 -4.00 -28.28
N ILE A 23 2.86 -4.10 -29.09
CA ILE A 23 4.25 -4.14 -28.59
C ILE A 23 4.68 -2.79 -28.01
N THR A 24 4.25 -1.69 -28.62
CA THR A 24 4.65 -0.34 -28.19
C THR A 24 3.86 0.20 -27.01
N ASN A 25 2.90 -0.59 -26.47
CA ASN A 25 2.03 -0.16 -25.36
C ASN A 25 1.32 1.19 -25.58
N VAL A 26 1.14 1.62 -26.84
CA VAL A 26 0.47 2.89 -27.17
C VAL A 26 -0.98 2.92 -26.64
N ILE A 27 -1.58 1.75 -26.44
CA ILE A 27 -2.97 1.61 -25.93
C ILE A 27 -3.04 1.71 -24.41
N SER A 28 -1.93 1.53 -23.69
CA SER A 28 -1.91 1.56 -22.22
C SER A 28 -2.51 2.82 -21.58
N PRO A 29 -2.30 4.05 -22.10
CA PRO A 29 -2.95 5.24 -21.55
C PRO A 29 -4.48 5.18 -21.63
N LEU A 30 -5.03 4.60 -22.71
CA LEU A 30 -6.48 4.40 -22.86
C LEU A 30 -7.03 3.39 -21.86
N ASP A 31 -6.29 2.31 -21.59
CA ASP A 31 -6.65 1.32 -20.59
C ASP A 31 -6.69 1.94 -19.17
N TYR A 32 -5.72 2.80 -18.83
CA TYR A 32 -5.73 3.56 -17.57
C TYR A 32 -6.91 4.52 -17.47
N ILE A 33 -7.21 5.28 -18.53
CA ILE A 33 -8.35 6.20 -18.55
C ILE A 33 -9.66 5.43 -18.39
N MET A 34 -9.81 4.30 -19.07
CA MET A 34 -11.01 3.46 -18.95
C MET A 34 -11.15 2.85 -17.55
N LYS A 35 -10.06 2.35 -16.96
CA LYS A 35 -10.04 1.86 -15.59
C LYS A 35 -10.42 2.96 -14.61
N ASP A 36 -9.80 4.12 -14.71
CA ASP A 36 -10.12 5.27 -13.87
C ASP A 36 -11.59 5.67 -13.98
N ALA A 37 -12.14 5.76 -15.18
CA ALA A 37 -13.55 6.07 -15.39
C ALA A 37 -14.52 5.05 -14.78
N LEU A 38 -14.12 3.78 -14.69
CA LEU A 38 -14.91 2.73 -14.05
C LEU A 38 -14.86 2.82 -12.51
N TYR A 39 -13.70 3.20 -11.95
CA TYR A 39 -13.49 3.23 -10.49
C TYR A 39 -13.81 4.58 -9.86
N GLN A 40 -13.71 5.69 -10.60
CA GLN A 40 -13.96 7.05 -10.10
C GLN A 40 -15.45 7.47 -10.08
N LYS A 41 -16.38 6.54 -10.30
CA LYS A 41 -17.80 6.87 -10.08
C LYS A 41 -17.99 7.23 -8.60
N PRO A 42 -18.43 8.45 -8.27
CA PRO A 42 -18.66 8.83 -6.89
C PRO A 42 -19.75 7.95 -6.30
N ARG A 43 -19.33 6.96 -5.53
CA ARG A 43 -20.21 6.22 -4.64
C ARG A 43 -20.31 7.09 -3.40
N GLY A 44 -21.52 7.38 -2.94
CA GLY A 44 -21.74 8.26 -1.79
C GLY A 44 -20.78 7.92 -0.62
N ILE A 45 -20.35 8.93 0.11
CA ILE A 45 -19.47 8.77 1.28
C ILE A 45 -20.28 8.01 2.34
N THR A 46 -19.80 6.83 2.73
CA THR A 46 -20.38 6.13 3.88
C THR A 46 -20.05 6.87 5.18
N SER A 47 -21.04 7.10 6.02
CA SER A 47 -20.84 7.68 7.34
C SER A 47 -20.16 6.72 8.32
N GLN A 48 -20.06 5.45 7.97
CA GLN A 48 -19.50 4.38 8.82
C GLN A 48 -17.99 4.32 8.81
N ILE A 49 -17.34 4.93 7.81
CA ILE A 49 -15.87 4.97 7.71
C ILE A 49 -15.41 6.39 7.97
N LYS A 50 -14.48 6.55 8.91
CA LYS A 50 -13.79 7.80 9.18
C LYS A 50 -12.31 7.62 8.86
N ILE A 51 -11.75 8.59 8.14
CA ILE A 51 -10.32 8.61 7.80
C ILE A 51 -9.68 9.73 8.60
N ILE A 52 -8.65 9.39 9.37
CA ILE A 52 -7.80 10.35 10.10
C ILE A 52 -6.50 10.44 9.31
N GLY A 53 -6.29 11.58 8.63
CA GLY A 53 -5.09 11.80 7.83
C GLY A 53 -4.01 12.50 8.63
N ILE A 54 -2.77 12.09 8.44
CA ILE A 54 -1.59 12.84 8.90
C ILE A 54 -1.27 13.85 7.79
N ASP A 55 -1.53 15.10 8.07
CA ASP A 55 -1.33 16.20 7.13
C ASP A 55 0.00 16.93 7.34
N GLU A 56 0.28 17.91 6.46
CA GLU A 56 1.52 18.69 6.51
C GLU A 56 1.65 19.46 7.83
N ARG A 57 0.55 19.95 8.41
CA ARG A 57 0.57 20.66 9.70
C ARG A 57 0.99 19.76 10.84
N THR A 58 0.56 18.52 10.80
CA THR A 58 0.96 17.50 11.77
C THR A 58 2.46 17.19 11.64
N LEU A 59 2.96 17.10 10.41
CA LEU A 59 4.39 16.89 10.16
C LEU A 59 5.24 18.10 10.54
N GLU A 60 4.75 19.32 10.35
CA GLU A 60 5.42 20.54 10.81
C GLU A 60 5.50 20.60 12.35
N ALA A 61 4.45 20.16 13.05
CA ALA A 61 4.38 20.19 14.50
C ALA A 61 5.19 19.08 15.19
N LEU A 62 5.19 17.87 14.64
CA LEU A 62 5.76 16.66 15.25
C LEU A 62 7.04 16.17 14.55
N GLY A 63 7.40 16.74 13.40
CA GLY A 63 8.52 16.28 12.59
C GLY A 63 8.16 15.09 11.70
N PRO A 64 9.18 14.45 11.08
CA PRO A 64 8.98 13.31 10.19
C PRO A 64 8.34 12.11 10.91
N ILE A 65 7.33 11.50 10.31
CA ILE A 65 6.53 10.41 10.90
C ILE A 65 7.37 9.24 11.43
N GLY A 66 8.51 8.95 10.79
CA GLY A 66 9.42 7.86 11.21
C GLY A 66 10.18 8.12 12.51
N THR A 67 10.12 9.35 13.05
CA THR A 67 10.81 9.74 14.29
C THR A 67 9.83 9.91 15.48
N TRP A 68 8.55 9.73 15.25
CA TRP A 68 7.55 9.93 16.29
C TRP A 68 7.62 8.84 17.35
N SER A 69 7.57 9.26 18.63
CA SER A 69 7.32 8.30 19.70
C SER A 69 5.98 7.61 19.47
N ARG A 70 5.95 6.31 19.66
CA ARG A 70 4.71 5.53 19.53
C ARG A 70 3.69 5.82 20.62
N GLN A 71 4.08 6.60 21.63
CA GLN A 71 3.15 7.13 22.61
C GLN A 71 2.00 7.91 21.96
N TYR A 72 2.26 8.68 20.88
CA TYR A 72 1.19 9.40 20.17
C TYR A 72 0.10 8.49 19.64
N TYR A 73 0.46 7.30 19.18
CA TYR A 73 -0.52 6.32 18.69
C TYR A 73 -1.25 5.64 19.85
N ALA A 74 -0.60 5.44 21.00
CA ALA A 74 -1.24 4.96 22.21
C ALA A 74 -2.30 5.96 22.70
N ASP A 75 -1.96 7.25 22.76
CA ASP A 75 -2.86 8.33 23.16
C ASP A 75 -4.04 8.45 22.18
N LEU A 76 -3.78 8.30 20.87
CA LEU A 76 -4.84 8.27 19.86
C LEU A 76 -5.82 7.11 20.10
N LEU A 77 -5.32 5.91 20.41
CA LEU A 77 -6.18 4.78 20.72
C LEU A 77 -7.02 5.00 21.96
N GLU A 78 -6.48 5.64 22.99
CA GLU A 78 -7.24 6.00 24.19
C GLU A 78 -8.37 6.96 23.87
N ILE A 79 -8.11 7.99 23.05
CA ILE A 79 -9.12 8.97 22.62
C ILE A 79 -10.22 8.28 21.80
N LEU A 80 -9.85 7.44 20.83
CA LEU A 80 -10.81 6.77 19.94
C LEU A 80 -11.69 5.72 20.65
N ASN A 81 -11.21 5.15 21.75
CA ASN A 81 -11.93 4.16 22.53
C ASN A 81 -12.50 4.72 23.86
N TYR A 82 -12.43 6.04 24.08
CA TYR A 82 -12.87 6.67 25.32
C TYR A 82 -14.37 6.50 25.56
N ASP A 83 -15.18 6.69 24.54
CA ASP A 83 -16.64 6.54 24.62
C ASP A 83 -17.06 5.19 24.03
N GLU A 84 -17.57 4.31 24.88
CA GLU A 84 -18.03 2.99 24.46
C GLU A 84 -19.19 3.05 23.43
N ALA A 85 -20.04 4.08 23.51
CA ALA A 85 -21.15 4.24 22.59
C ALA A 85 -20.70 4.69 21.17
N ALA A 86 -19.53 5.36 21.08
CA ALA A 86 -18.94 5.84 19.83
C ALA A 86 -17.70 5.05 19.42
N ARG A 87 -17.39 3.97 20.12
CA ARG A 87 -16.19 3.17 19.89
C ARG A 87 -16.18 2.57 18.49
N PRO A 88 -15.09 2.72 17.73
CA PRO A 88 -14.94 2.07 16.43
C PRO A 88 -14.94 0.55 16.54
N SER A 89 -15.60 -0.14 15.62
CA SER A 89 -15.54 -1.61 15.55
C SER A 89 -14.15 -2.11 15.16
N VAL A 90 -13.44 -1.36 14.30
CA VAL A 90 -12.07 -1.64 13.85
C VAL A 90 -11.33 -0.34 13.66
N ILE A 91 -10.07 -0.29 14.05
CA ILE A 91 -9.13 0.80 13.80
C ILE A 91 -7.98 0.25 12.96
N GLY A 92 -7.87 0.71 11.70
CA GLY A 92 -6.80 0.32 10.78
C GLY A 92 -5.71 1.38 10.73
N PHE A 93 -4.46 0.97 10.88
CA PHE A 93 -3.29 1.83 10.66
C PHE A 93 -2.64 1.47 9.32
N ASP A 94 -2.68 2.39 8.37
CA ASP A 94 -1.94 2.29 7.11
C ASP A 94 -0.53 2.89 7.28
N ILE A 95 0.18 2.38 8.27
CA ILE A 95 1.54 2.78 8.64
C ILE A 95 2.33 1.52 8.95
N ILE A 96 3.56 1.45 8.44
CA ILE A 96 4.47 0.34 8.72
C ILE A 96 5.24 0.65 10.02
N PHE A 97 4.88 -0.05 11.09
CA PHE A 97 5.53 0.09 12.41
C PHE A 97 6.69 -0.89 12.57
N SER A 98 7.68 -0.84 11.70
CA SER A 98 8.85 -1.72 11.76
C SER A 98 9.88 -1.25 12.78
N GLY A 99 10.62 -2.21 13.38
CA GLY A 99 11.68 -1.94 14.36
C GLY A 99 11.18 -1.24 15.63
N ASN A 100 12.06 -0.98 16.57
CA ASN A 100 11.80 -0.23 17.79
C ASN A 100 12.27 1.21 17.64
N ILE A 101 11.51 2.18 18.20
CA ILE A 101 11.86 3.60 18.21
C ILE A 101 12.27 4.02 19.63
N ASP A 102 11.39 3.82 20.60
CA ASP A 102 11.66 4.03 22.01
C ASP A 102 10.92 2.98 22.85
N GLU A 103 11.57 2.43 23.86
CA GLU A 103 11.03 1.31 24.63
C GLU A 103 9.71 1.66 25.33
N ALA A 104 9.59 2.85 25.85
CA ALA A 104 8.40 3.29 26.57
C ALA A 104 7.20 3.48 25.64
N GLY A 105 7.38 4.18 24.52
CA GLY A 105 6.33 4.39 23.53
C GLY A 105 5.95 3.11 22.80
N ASP A 106 6.92 2.26 22.44
CA ASP A 106 6.67 0.97 21.84
C ASP A 106 5.79 0.09 22.74
N LYS A 107 6.14 0.02 24.04
CA LYS A 107 5.35 -0.69 25.02
C LYS A 107 3.96 -0.09 25.21
N ALA A 108 3.87 1.23 25.36
CA ALA A 108 2.59 1.92 25.55
C ALA A 108 1.62 1.66 24.39
N PHE A 109 2.11 1.72 23.14
CA PHE A 109 1.29 1.46 21.97
C PHE A 109 0.85 -0.01 21.87
N ALA A 110 1.74 -0.97 22.16
CA ALA A 110 1.38 -2.39 22.19
C ALA A 110 0.34 -2.69 23.28
N ASP A 111 0.50 -2.13 24.49
CA ASP A 111 -0.44 -2.30 25.60
C ASP A 111 -1.82 -1.66 25.27
N ALA A 112 -1.83 -0.47 24.67
CA ALA A 112 -3.05 0.19 24.20
C ALA A 112 -3.76 -0.61 23.08
N ALA A 113 -3.01 -1.14 22.12
CA ALA A 113 -3.54 -1.99 21.05
C ALA A 113 -4.16 -3.28 21.62
N LYS A 114 -3.48 -3.94 22.54
CA LYS A 114 -3.98 -5.13 23.22
C LYS A 114 -5.24 -4.85 24.04
N LYS A 115 -5.29 -3.76 24.76
CA LYS A 115 -6.46 -3.30 25.52
C LYS A 115 -7.65 -2.99 24.59
N SER A 116 -7.38 -2.38 23.46
CA SER A 116 -8.40 -2.04 22.45
C SER A 116 -9.00 -3.28 21.79
N GLY A 117 -8.20 -4.24 21.41
CA GLY A 117 -8.63 -5.52 20.81
C GLY A 117 -9.31 -5.40 19.44
N ASN A 118 -9.21 -4.24 18.79
CA ASN A 118 -9.84 -3.95 17.50
C ASN A 118 -8.87 -3.30 16.49
N ILE A 119 -7.56 -3.52 16.68
CA ILE A 119 -6.51 -2.86 15.91
C ILE A 119 -6.03 -3.75 14.77
N VAL A 120 -5.95 -3.19 13.58
CA VAL A 120 -5.33 -3.81 12.40
C VAL A 120 -4.15 -2.94 11.97
N VAL A 121 -3.01 -3.54 11.73
CA VAL A 121 -1.78 -2.86 11.30
C VAL A 121 -1.28 -3.40 9.98
N ALA A 122 -0.63 -2.54 9.20
CA ALA A 122 -0.09 -2.91 7.90
C ALA A 122 1.22 -3.69 8.02
N SER A 123 1.42 -4.63 7.10
CA SER A 123 2.71 -5.27 6.81
C SER A 123 3.07 -5.01 5.35
N GLN A 124 4.35 -4.94 5.02
CA GLN A 124 4.82 -4.66 3.67
C GLN A 124 5.59 -5.86 3.11
N LEU A 125 5.24 -6.27 1.90
CA LEU A 125 6.02 -7.21 1.13
C LEU A 125 7.05 -6.45 0.29
N ILE A 126 8.32 -6.80 0.46
CA ILE A 126 9.42 -6.21 -0.31
C ILE A 126 9.88 -7.23 -1.33
N TYR A 127 9.90 -6.80 -2.59
CA TYR A 127 10.54 -7.52 -3.70
C TYR A 127 11.77 -6.73 -4.12
N GLU A 128 12.95 -7.27 -3.86
CA GLU A 128 14.23 -6.66 -4.30
C GLU A 128 15.02 -7.66 -5.13
N GLU A 129 15.68 -7.17 -6.19
CA GLU A 129 16.71 -7.94 -6.88
C GLU A 129 18.07 -7.65 -6.24
N LYS A 130 18.65 -8.64 -5.58
CA LYS A 130 20.03 -8.55 -5.12
C LYS A 130 20.98 -9.05 -6.19
N ALA A 131 21.96 -8.23 -6.53
CA ALA A 131 23.04 -8.62 -7.43
C ALA A 131 24.28 -9.00 -6.60
N GLU A 132 24.77 -10.22 -6.79
CA GLU A 132 25.99 -10.69 -6.18
C GLU A 132 27.06 -10.92 -7.25
N ASN A 133 28.25 -10.35 -7.06
CA ASN A 133 29.36 -10.51 -7.99
C ASN A 133 30.21 -11.70 -7.54
N ASN A 134 30.11 -12.80 -8.25
CA ASN A 134 30.87 -14.03 -7.98
C ASN A 134 31.92 -14.23 -9.06
N ALA A 135 32.82 -15.21 -8.87
CA ALA A 135 33.89 -15.55 -9.83
C ALA A 135 33.35 -15.89 -11.25
N ASP A 136 32.09 -16.32 -11.34
CA ASP A 136 31.41 -16.68 -12.59
C ASP A 136 30.58 -15.51 -13.19
N GLY A 137 30.64 -14.31 -12.60
CA GLY A 137 29.90 -13.13 -13.06
C GLY A 137 28.83 -12.65 -12.06
N ILE A 138 27.99 -11.71 -12.51
CA ILE A 138 26.93 -11.13 -11.71
C ILE A 138 25.69 -12.05 -11.75
N LYS A 139 25.34 -12.62 -10.63
CA LYS A 139 24.07 -13.34 -10.45
C LYS A 139 23.07 -12.45 -9.77
N LYS A 140 21.86 -12.37 -10.33
CA LYS A 140 20.72 -11.69 -9.74
C LYS A 140 19.74 -12.72 -9.19
N TYR A 141 19.28 -12.50 -7.97
CA TYR A 141 18.22 -13.32 -7.37
C TYR A 141 17.19 -12.43 -6.66
N PRO A 142 15.90 -12.78 -6.76
CA PRO A 142 14.88 -12.04 -6.06
C PRO A 142 15.00 -12.29 -4.56
N ILE A 143 14.85 -11.21 -3.77
CA ILE A 143 14.66 -11.28 -2.33
C ILE A 143 13.19 -10.97 -2.08
N GLU A 144 12.51 -11.88 -1.43
CA GLU A 144 11.17 -11.67 -0.90
C GLU A 144 11.28 -11.55 0.63
N ALA A 145 10.93 -10.39 1.15
CA ALA A 145 10.92 -10.15 2.58
C ALA A 145 9.60 -9.52 3.01
N ILE A 146 9.07 -9.96 4.16
CA ILE A 146 7.90 -9.33 4.78
C ILE A 146 8.41 -8.46 5.92
N VAL A 147 8.13 -7.15 5.82
CA VAL A 147 8.34 -6.21 6.92
C VAL A 147 7.10 -6.25 7.78
N ASN A 148 7.23 -6.83 8.95
CA ASN A 148 6.17 -6.91 9.95
C ASN A 148 6.28 -5.73 10.93
N PRO A 149 5.19 -5.41 11.65
CA PRO A 149 5.25 -4.59 12.85
C PRO A 149 6.23 -5.20 13.87
N TYR A 150 6.78 -4.35 14.77
CA TYR A 150 7.61 -4.87 15.87
C TYR A 150 6.83 -5.88 16.73
N ASP A 151 7.54 -6.79 17.38
CA ASP A 151 6.95 -7.98 17.98
C ASP A 151 5.82 -7.68 18.97
N GLY A 152 5.98 -6.70 19.86
CA GLY A 152 4.94 -6.32 20.81
C GLY A 152 3.62 -5.89 20.16
N LEU A 153 3.68 -5.14 19.04
CA LEU A 153 2.50 -4.70 18.31
C LEU A 153 1.90 -5.83 17.48
N LYS A 154 2.75 -6.67 16.88
CA LYS A 154 2.31 -7.84 16.11
C LYS A 154 1.50 -8.82 16.96
N GLU A 155 1.89 -9.02 18.23
CA GLU A 155 1.15 -9.87 19.17
C GLU A 155 -0.16 -9.24 19.66
N ALA A 156 -0.22 -7.91 19.66
CA ALA A 156 -1.37 -7.15 20.17
C ALA A 156 -2.44 -6.87 19.12
N ALA A 157 -2.06 -6.81 17.84
CA ALA A 157 -2.96 -6.53 16.73
C ALA A 157 -3.76 -7.77 16.31
N ILE A 158 -4.92 -7.54 15.72
CA ILE A 158 -5.69 -8.59 15.04
C ILE A 158 -5.05 -8.78 13.67
N CYS A 159 -4.55 -9.97 13.37
CA CYS A 159 -4.00 -10.35 12.07
C CYS A 159 -5.03 -11.11 11.24
#